data_54232656be847c0b392bf5eb289b623c
#
_entry.id   54232656be847c0b392bf5eb289b623c
#
_cell.length_a   1.000
_cell.length_b   1.000
_cell.length_c   1.000
_cell.angle_alpha   90.00
_cell.angle_beta   90.00
_cell.angle_gamma   90.00
#
_symmetry.space_group_name_H-M   'P 1'
#
loop_
_entity.id
_entity.type
_entity.pdbx_description
1 polymer ?
#
loop_
_entity_poly.entity_id
_entity_poly.type
_entity_poly.pdbx_seq_one_letter_code
_entity_poly.pdbx_strand_id
1 'polypeptide(L)'
;MPLKGRLGLETARVPHADRHGLMWLERGRLAVEDGNLVFTTAGFDDLEAGAYDIPYQQVSNILLGPGGVVSHDALRILARRDTGLLAVGSKGVRLYATSMPFGPDSADRARTHAELWADEETRVDVAREMYQIRLGGELPSHQRDLDSLRGIEGRRVKKVYQNLADQHGVEWNGRRYDRNNPDANDTVNHAINHAVTAVYAAARIAVAVTGTVPELGFIHESSGHAFALDIADLFRSSTTLPIAFRATKKVERQPGRDIEPTARKMAGATLRDEDVIPDMIDQIKDLLDRES
;
A
#
# COMPACT_ATOMS: atom_id res chain seq x y z
N MET A 1 -19.92 -4.25 43.37
CA MET A 1 -20.36 -5.23 42.34
C MET A 1 -20.18 -4.61 40.99
N PRO A 2 -19.34 -5.14 40.09
CA PRO A 2 -19.32 -4.65 38.74
C PRO A 2 -20.69 -5.00 38.11
N LEU A 3 -21.32 -4.03 37.49
CA LEU A 3 -22.56 -4.18 36.76
C LEU A 3 -22.37 -5.24 35.68
N LYS A 4 -22.86 -6.45 35.90
CA LYS A 4 -22.95 -7.49 34.88
C LYS A 4 -23.74 -6.93 33.72
N GLY A 5 -23.22 -7.03 32.53
CA GLY A 5 -23.89 -6.55 31.31
C GLY A 5 -23.84 -5.02 31.17
N ARG A 6 -22.72 -4.41 31.49
CA ARG A 6 -22.48 -3.03 31.12
C ARG A 6 -22.73 -2.86 29.64
N LEU A 7 -24.01 -2.72 29.31
CA LEU A 7 -24.52 -2.23 28.02
C LEU A 7 -24.07 -3.01 26.79
N GLY A 8 -23.67 -4.27 26.92
CA GLY A 8 -23.18 -5.04 25.78
C GLY A 8 -21.84 -4.53 25.16
N LEU A 9 -21.19 -3.55 25.77
CA LEU A 9 -19.96 -2.95 25.26
C LEU A 9 -18.78 -3.94 25.22
N GLU A 10 -18.81 -4.98 26.06
CA GLU A 10 -17.81 -6.06 25.98
C GLU A 10 -18.02 -7.01 24.80
N THR A 11 -19.24 -7.05 24.27
CA THR A 11 -19.63 -7.92 23.14
C THR A 11 -19.78 -7.15 21.82
N ALA A 12 -19.89 -5.83 21.87
CA ALA A 12 -19.93 -5.00 20.67
C ALA A 12 -18.50 -4.85 20.10
N ARG A 13 -18.03 -5.86 19.40
CA ARG A 13 -16.84 -5.74 18.54
C ARG A 13 -17.29 -5.12 17.24
N VAL A 14 -16.65 -4.01 16.84
CA VAL A 14 -16.75 -3.54 15.48
C VAL A 14 -15.94 -4.53 14.62
N PRO A 15 -16.55 -5.22 13.65
CA PRO A 15 -15.83 -6.11 12.75
C PRO A 15 -14.62 -5.41 12.15
N HIS A 16 -13.53 -6.13 11.92
CA HIS A 16 -12.30 -5.53 11.38
C HIS A 16 -12.56 -4.85 10.02
N ALA A 17 -13.44 -5.45 9.20
CA ALA A 17 -13.85 -4.90 7.91
C ALA A 17 -14.55 -3.54 8.01
N ASP A 18 -15.26 -3.28 9.11
CA ASP A 18 -16.01 -2.03 9.35
C ASP A 18 -15.17 -0.97 10.09
N ARG A 19 -13.94 -1.31 10.48
CA ARG A 19 -13.04 -0.37 11.14
C ARG A 19 -12.40 0.53 10.11
N HIS A 20 -12.64 1.81 10.23
CA HIS A 20 -12.04 2.82 9.38
C HIS A 20 -10.72 3.29 9.99
N GLY A 21 -9.68 3.21 9.19
CA GLY A 21 -8.50 3.99 9.41
C GLY A 21 -7.24 3.22 9.73
N LEU A 22 -6.23 3.63 9.00
CA LEU A 22 -4.83 3.40 9.30
C LEU A 22 -4.36 4.50 10.24
N MET A 23 -3.78 4.12 11.38
CA MET A 23 -3.18 5.08 12.31
C MET A 23 -1.67 5.07 12.16
N TRP A 24 -1.10 6.23 11.89
CA TRP A 24 0.33 6.43 11.75
C TRP A 24 0.95 6.89 13.06
N LEU A 25 1.95 6.16 13.55
CA LEU A 25 2.68 6.48 14.77
C LEU A 25 4.20 6.44 14.51
N GLU A 26 4.89 7.55 14.69
CA GLU A 26 6.34 7.64 14.53
C GLU A 26 6.97 8.29 15.78
N ARG A 27 8.25 7.97 16.05
CA ARG A 27 9.06 8.63 17.11
C ARG A 27 8.43 8.63 18.50
N GLY A 28 7.93 7.46 18.92
CA GLY A 28 7.30 7.35 20.21
C GLY A 28 7.17 5.92 20.70
N ARG A 29 6.56 5.76 21.85
CA ARG A 29 6.37 4.48 22.52
C ARG A 29 4.88 4.15 22.62
N LEU A 30 4.48 3.01 22.07
CA LEU A 30 3.16 2.43 22.25
C LEU A 30 3.20 1.45 23.42
N ALA A 31 2.48 1.74 24.48
CA ALA A 31 2.48 0.96 25.71
C ALA A 31 1.06 0.87 26.29
N VAL A 32 0.91 0.08 27.36
CA VAL A 32 -0.34 0.03 28.13
C VAL A 32 -0.12 0.81 29.43
N GLU A 33 -0.99 1.77 29.68
CA GLU A 33 -1.03 2.57 30.90
C GLU A 33 -2.46 2.54 31.43
N ASP A 34 -2.64 2.18 32.68
CA ASP A 34 -3.95 2.06 33.35
C ASP A 34 -5.00 1.24 32.56
N GLY A 35 -4.53 0.22 31.81
CA GLY A 35 -5.39 -0.65 30.99
C GLY A 35 -5.72 -0.11 29.61
N ASN A 36 -5.31 1.09 29.27
CA ASN A 36 -5.48 1.74 27.98
C ASN A 36 -4.23 1.61 27.13
N LEU A 37 -4.40 1.62 25.80
CA LEU A 37 -3.29 1.70 24.86
C LEU A 37 -2.92 3.17 24.69
N VAL A 38 -1.69 3.53 25.08
CA VAL A 38 -1.19 4.90 25.08
C VAL A 38 0.03 5.02 24.19
N PHE A 39 0.07 6.06 23.37
CA PHE A 39 1.22 6.44 22.58
C PHE A 39 1.85 7.70 23.14
N THR A 40 3.10 7.59 23.63
CA THR A 40 3.87 8.70 24.17
C THR A 40 4.93 9.09 23.15
N THR A 41 4.94 10.36 22.73
CA THR A 41 5.86 10.90 21.70
C THR A 41 6.51 12.21 22.14
N ALA A 42 7.71 12.46 21.59
CA ALA A 42 8.36 13.77 21.66
C ALA A 42 7.87 14.74 20.56
N GLY A 43 6.91 14.30 19.76
CA GLY A 43 6.35 15.05 18.63
C GLY A 43 6.88 14.57 17.28
N PHE A 44 6.01 14.55 16.28
CA PHE A 44 6.35 14.30 14.88
C PHE A 44 5.28 14.87 13.96
N ASP A 45 5.67 15.34 12.79
CA ASP A 45 4.79 16.06 11.86
C ASP A 45 3.96 17.14 12.61
N ASP A 46 2.64 17.06 12.55
CA ASP A 46 1.72 17.99 13.23
C ASP A 46 1.30 17.52 14.63
N LEU A 47 1.81 16.37 15.11
CA LEU A 47 1.51 15.86 16.45
C LEU A 47 2.50 16.43 17.46
N GLU A 48 1.98 17.14 18.47
CA GLU A 48 2.79 17.70 19.54
C GLU A 48 3.36 16.62 20.47
N ALA A 49 4.35 16.99 21.29
CA ALA A 49 4.87 16.12 22.34
C ALA A 49 3.79 15.86 23.39
N GLY A 50 3.59 14.60 23.76
CA GLY A 50 2.56 14.23 24.75
C GLY A 50 2.28 12.72 24.79
N ALA A 51 1.28 12.36 25.60
CA ALA A 51 0.72 11.03 25.70
C ALA A 51 -0.71 11.05 25.16
N TYR A 52 -1.03 10.12 24.27
CA TYR A 52 -2.27 10.06 23.54
C TYR A 52 -2.92 8.69 23.71
N ASP A 53 -4.17 8.66 24.14
CA ASP A 53 -4.97 7.44 24.16
C ASP A 53 -5.26 6.99 22.73
N ILE A 54 -4.98 5.73 22.43
CA ILE A 54 -5.20 5.15 21.11
C ILE A 54 -6.55 4.43 21.09
N PRO A 55 -7.50 4.86 20.24
CA PRO A 55 -8.81 4.23 20.12
C PRO A 55 -8.73 2.93 19.32
N TYR A 56 -7.91 1.97 19.78
CA TYR A 56 -7.58 0.73 19.08
C TYR A 56 -8.79 -0.14 18.71
N GLN A 57 -9.95 0.10 19.28
CA GLN A 57 -11.20 -0.59 18.91
C GLN A 57 -11.80 -0.05 17.61
N GLN A 58 -11.43 1.16 17.20
CA GLN A 58 -11.92 1.81 15.98
C GLN A 58 -10.88 1.79 14.86
N VAL A 59 -9.63 1.46 15.17
CA VAL A 59 -8.52 1.41 14.22
C VAL A 59 -8.34 -0.01 13.72
N SER A 60 -8.26 -0.18 12.41
CA SER A 60 -7.99 -1.48 11.80
C SER A 60 -6.52 -1.88 11.93
N ASN A 61 -5.62 -0.95 11.63
CA ASN A 61 -4.19 -1.21 11.67
C ASN A 61 -3.39 0.00 12.15
N ILE A 62 -2.34 -0.25 12.92
CA ILE A 62 -1.36 0.73 13.33
C ILE A 62 -0.10 0.56 12.48
N LEU A 63 0.32 1.64 11.84
CA LEU A 63 1.55 1.75 11.06
C LEU A 63 2.62 2.40 11.96
N LEU A 64 3.51 1.58 12.51
CA LEU A 64 4.57 2.03 13.39
C LEU A 64 5.83 2.37 12.57
N GLY A 65 6.11 3.65 12.47
CA GLY A 65 7.24 4.19 11.71
C GLY A 65 8.55 4.28 12.49
N PRO A 66 9.57 4.92 11.90
CA PRO A 66 10.90 5.04 12.49
C PRO A 66 10.89 5.69 13.88
N GLY A 67 11.71 5.12 14.78
CA GLY A 67 11.77 5.57 16.18
C GLY A 67 10.57 5.13 17.03
N GLY A 68 9.67 4.32 16.45
CA GLY A 68 8.57 3.70 17.17
C GLY A 68 9.03 2.51 18.00
N VAL A 69 8.51 2.39 19.22
CA VAL A 69 8.72 1.28 20.14
C VAL A 69 7.36 0.75 20.59
N VAL A 70 7.21 -0.56 20.66
CA VAL A 70 5.97 -1.20 21.15
C VAL A 70 6.26 -2.11 22.32
N SER A 71 5.45 -2.02 23.38
CA SER A 71 5.55 -2.93 24.53
C SER A 71 4.86 -4.27 24.25
N HIS A 72 5.29 -5.32 24.95
CA HIS A 72 4.65 -6.64 24.85
C HIS A 72 3.17 -6.59 25.25
N ASP A 73 2.82 -5.81 26.28
CA ASP A 73 1.42 -5.66 26.69
C ASP A 73 0.58 -4.93 25.65
N ALA A 74 1.14 -3.96 24.93
CA ALA A 74 0.49 -3.33 23.79
C ALA A 74 0.18 -4.36 22.68
N LEU A 75 1.15 -5.21 22.33
CA LEU A 75 0.94 -6.30 21.36
C LEU A 75 -0.19 -7.25 21.80
N ARG A 76 -0.23 -7.57 23.10
CA ARG A 76 -1.28 -8.44 23.68
C ARG A 76 -2.67 -7.80 23.58
N ILE A 77 -2.81 -6.49 23.78
CA ILE A 77 -4.10 -5.78 23.63
C ILE A 77 -4.50 -5.76 22.16
N LEU A 78 -3.58 -5.39 21.26
CA LEU A 78 -3.83 -5.34 19.81
C LEU A 78 -4.28 -6.70 19.28
N ALA A 79 -3.61 -7.80 19.66
CA ALA A 79 -3.97 -9.15 19.26
C ALA A 79 -5.35 -9.59 19.77
N ARG A 80 -5.72 -9.18 21.00
CA ARG A 80 -7.06 -9.48 21.54
C ARG A 80 -8.19 -8.74 20.85
N ARG A 81 -7.88 -7.67 20.16
CA ARG A 81 -8.85 -6.79 19.50
C ARG A 81 -8.78 -6.86 17.98
N ASP A 82 -7.99 -7.80 17.46
CA ASP A 82 -7.79 -7.98 16.02
C ASP A 82 -7.33 -6.70 15.32
N THR A 83 -6.55 -5.87 16.02
CA THR A 83 -5.94 -4.66 15.48
C THR A 83 -4.55 -5.01 14.97
N GLY A 84 -4.31 -4.84 13.67
CA GLY A 84 -3.01 -5.12 13.06
C GLY A 84 -1.94 -4.11 13.47
N LEU A 85 -0.69 -4.56 13.50
CA LEU A 85 0.48 -3.71 13.69
C LEU A 85 1.47 -3.97 12.56
N LEU A 86 1.84 -2.93 11.83
CA LEU A 86 2.80 -2.99 10.74
C LEU A 86 4.01 -2.11 11.06
N ALA A 87 5.21 -2.69 11.02
CA ALA A 87 6.44 -1.91 11.09
C ALA A 87 6.78 -1.38 9.70
N VAL A 88 6.81 -0.05 9.57
CA VAL A 88 6.97 0.62 8.28
C VAL A 88 8.12 1.61 8.28
N GLY A 89 8.60 1.98 7.10
CA GLY A 89 9.48 3.13 6.92
C GLY A 89 8.69 4.44 7.04
N SER A 90 9.40 5.55 7.17
CA SER A 90 8.75 6.87 7.26
C SER A 90 7.73 7.04 6.13
N LYS A 91 6.52 7.43 6.50
CA LYS A 91 5.39 7.65 5.57
C LYS A 91 5.07 6.42 4.68
N GLY A 92 5.31 5.21 5.16
CA GLY A 92 4.93 3.98 4.47
C GLY A 92 5.77 3.58 3.25
N VAL A 93 6.87 4.26 2.97
CA VAL A 93 7.73 3.96 1.79
C VAL A 93 8.49 2.63 1.87
N ARG A 94 8.35 1.91 2.98
CA ARG A 94 8.85 0.54 3.21
C ARG A 94 7.91 -0.20 4.13
N LEU A 95 7.77 -1.50 3.93
CA LEU A 95 7.16 -2.42 4.89
C LEU A 95 8.24 -3.39 5.36
N TYR A 96 8.46 -3.44 6.67
CA TYR A 96 9.49 -4.29 7.28
C TYR A 96 8.90 -5.54 7.91
N ALA A 97 7.77 -5.43 8.61
CA ALA A 97 7.11 -6.54 9.27
C ALA A 97 5.62 -6.26 9.45
N THR A 98 4.83 -7.32 9.55
CA THR A 98 3.41 -7.24 9.92
C THR A 98 3.15 -8.18 11.07
N SER A 99 2.24 -7.80 11.99
CA SER A 99 1.60 -8.77 12.85
C SER A 99 0.44 -9.42 12.08
N MET A 100 0.30 -10.73 12.20
CA MET A 100 -0.87 -11.42 11.64
C MET A 100 -2.07 -11.15 12.55
N PRO A 101 -3.18 -10.57 12.06
CA PRO A 101 -4.42 -10.59 12.81
C PRO A 101 -4.96 -12.03 12.82
N PHE A 102 -5.22 -12.58 14.00
CA PHE A 102 -5.79 -13.93 14.16
C PHE A 102 -7.32 -13.89 14.36
N GLY A 103 -7.98 -12.82 13.93
CA GLY A 103 -9.41 -12.67 14.06
C GLY A 103 -10.20 -13.53 13.06
N PRO A 104 -11.43 -13.95 13.40
CA PRO A 104 -12.27 -14.74 12.53
C PRO A 104 -12.64 -14.03 11.22
N ASP A 105 -12.71 -12.69 11.24
CA ASP A 105 -13.13 -11.88 10.09
C ASP A 105 -12.03 -11.77 8.99
N SER A 106 -10.79 -12.18 9.29
CA SER A 106 -9.68 -12.09 8.33
C SER A 106 -9.61 -13.27 7.36
N ALA A 107 -10.35 -14.34 7.60
CA ALA A 107 -10.29 -15.55 6.79
C ALA A 107 -11.13 -15.46 5.50
N ASP A 108 -12.22 -14.71 5.52
CA ASP A 108 -13.19 -14.72 4.41
C ASP A 108 -12.59 -14.12 3.15
N ARG A 109 -11.92 -12.97 3.25
CA ARG A 109 -11.28 -12.35 2.09
C ARG A 109 -10.11 -13.17 1.52
N ALA A 110 -9.34 -13.84 2.39
CA ALA A 110 -8.30 -14.75 1.93
C ALA A 110 -8.88 -15.96 1.18
N ARG A 111 -10.04 -16.49 1.61
CA ARG A 111 -10.75 -17.58 0.94
C ARG A 111 -11.31 -17.14 -0.40
N THR A 112 -12.05 -16.04 -0.44
CA THR A 112 -12.54 -15.46 -1.70
C THR A 112 -11.41 -15.22 -2.68
N HIS A 113 -10.29 -14.64 -2.22
CA HIS A 113 -9.11 -14.44 -3.07
C HIS A 113 -8.58 -15.77 -3.63
N ALA A 114 -8.47 -16.80 -2.79
CA ALA A 114 -7.99 -18.12 -3.21
C ALA A 114 -8.98 -18.79 -4.19
N GLU A 115 -10.27 -18.67 -3.99
CA GLU A 115 -11.32 -19.21 -4.87
C GLU A 115 -11.27 -18.53 -6.25
N LEU A 116 -11.21 -17.19 -6.31
CA LEU A 116 -11.09 -16.45 -7.56
C LEU A 116 -9.80 -16.75 -8.30
N TRP A 117 -8.72 -17.00 -7.59
CA TRP A 117 -7.43 -17.33 -8.19
C TRP A 117 -7.36 -18.77 -8.71
N ALA A 118 -7.99 -19.71 -8.01
CA ALA A 118 -7.93 -21.14 -8.33
C ALA A 118 -8.73 -21.52 -9.58
N ASP A 119 -9.77 -20.79 -9.91
CA ASP A 119 -10.54 -20.96 -11.13
C ASP A 119 -9.92 -20.13 -12.26
N GLU A 120 -9.57 -20.79 -13.36
CA GLU A 120 -8.84 -20.15 -14.47
C GLU A 120 -9.68 -19.07 -15.17
N GLU A 121 -10.98 -19.25 -15.31
CA GLU A 121 -11.85 -18.30 -15.99
C GLU A 121 -12.01 -17.03 -15.14
N THR A 122 -12.32 -17.17 -13.86
CA THR A 122 -12.45 -16.03 -12.94
C THR A 122 -11.12 -15.31 -12.73
N ARG A 123 -10.00 -16.03 -12.68
CA ARG A 123 -8.66 -15.44 -12.62
C ARG A 123 -8.38 -14.52 -13.81
N VAL A 124 -8.69 -14.96 -15.01
CA VAL A 124 -8.52 -14.17 -16.23
C VAL A 124 -9.44 -12.95 -16.23
N ASP A 125 -10.67 -13.10 -15.74
CA ASP A 125 -11.62 -11.99 -15.66
C ASP A 125 -11.16 -10.93 -14.64
N VAL A 126 -10.63 -11.32 -13.48
CA VAL A 126 -10.02 -10.36 -12.53
C VAL A 126 -8.81 -9.67 -13.16
N ALA A 127 -7.91 -10.42 -13.78
CA ALA A 127 -6.75 -9.84 -14.47
C ALA A 127 -7.16 -8.84 -15.55
N ARG A 128 -8.24 -9.15 -16.31
CA ARG A 128 -8.79 -8.26 -17.32
C ARG A 128 -9.32 -6.96 -16.71
N GLU A 129 -10.04 -7.04 -15.61
CA GLU A 129 -10.51 -5.87 -14.86
C GLU A 129 -9.35 -5.01 -14.37
N MET A 130 -8.31 -5.63 -13.82
CA MET A 130 -7.08 -4.93 -13.44
C MET A 130 -6.45 -4.17 -14.62
N TYR A 131 -6.41 -4.77 -15.81
CA TYR A 131 -5.95 -4.08 -17.02
C TYR A 131 -6.86 -2.93 -17.43
N GLN A 132 -8.18 -3.05 -17.28
CA GLN A 132 -9.13 -1.96 -17.55
C GLN A 132 -8.88 -0.76 -16.64
N ILE A 133 -8.74 -1.00 -15.32
CA ILE A 133 -8.43 0.03 -14.33
C ILE A 133 -7.10 0.71 -14.67
N ARG A 134 -6.06 -0.07 -14.90
CA ARG A 134 -4.70 0.41 -15.19
C ARG A 134 -4.62 1.23 -16.47
N LEU A 135 -5.39 0.88 -17.48
CA LEU A 135 -5.34 1.50 -18.80
C LEU A 135 -6.38 2.60 -19.00
N GLY A 136 -7.30 2.77 -18.03
CA GLY A 136 -8.28 3.84 -18.05
C GLY A 136 -9.26 3.75 -19.21
N GLY A 137 -9.79 2.56 -19.53
CA GLY A 137 -10.78 2.39 -20.59
C GLY A 137 -11.12 0.95 -20.90
N GLU A 138 -12.22 0.74 -21.62
CA GLU A 138 -12.68 -0.57 -22.04
C GLU A 138 -11.64 -1.30 -22.90
N LEU A 139 -11.47 -2.58 -22.61
CA LEU A 139 -10.68 -3.49 -23.43
C LEU A 139 -11.57 -4.14 -24.49
N PRO A 140 -11.05 -4.43 -25.69
CA PRO A 140 -11.82 -5.12 -26.70
C PRO A 140 -12.36 -6.46 -26.20
N SER A 141 -13.66 -6.69 -26.36
CA SER A 141 -14.38 -7.87 -25.83
C SER A 141 -13.87 -9.23 -26.33
N HIS A 142 -13.20 -9.23 -27.49
CA HIS A 142 -12.67 -10.44 -28.14
C HIS A 142 -11.25 -10.83 -27.69
N GLN A 143 -10.58 -9.98 -26.90
CA GLN A 143 -9.22 -10.25 -26.41
C GLN A 143 -9.31 -10.76 -24.97
N ARG A 144 -9.40 -12.07 -24.82
CA ARG A 144 -9.54 -12.74 -23.51
C ARG A 144 -8.22 -13.30 -22.97
N ASP A 145 -7.18 -13.42 -23.80
CA ASP A 145 -5.90 -13.94 -23.34
C ASP A 145 -5.00 -12.85 -22.75
N LEU A 146 -4.25 -13.20 -21.70
CA LEU A 146 -3.37 -12.30 -20.97
C LEU A 146 -2.22 -11.75 -21.84
N ASP A 147 -1.76 -12.49 -22.84
CA ASP A 147 -0.65 -12.06 -23.70
C ASP A 147 -1.06 -10.91 -24.62
N SER A 148 -2.28 -10.99 -25.16
CA SER A 148 -2.88 -9.89 -25.92
C SER A 148 -3.05 -8.63 -25.06
N LEU A 149 -3.50 -8.78 -23.81
CA LEU A 149 -3.64 -7.68 -22.85
C LEU A 149 -2.28 -7.04 -22.53
N ARG A 150 -1.24 -7.82 -22.30
CA ARG A 150 0.14 -7.35 -22.13
C ARG A 150 0.64 -6.54 -23.33
N GLY A 151 0.30 -6.99 -24.55
CA GLY A 151 0.65 -6.29 -25.79
C GLY A 151 -0.02 -4.90 -25.92
N ILE A 152 -1.28 -4.76 -25.50
CA ILE A 152 -2.01 -3.48 -25.49
C ILE A 152 -1.40 -2.55 -24.44
N GLU A 153 -1.15 -3.08 -23.25
CA GLU A 153 -0.52 -2.35 -22.16
C GLU A 153 0.82 -1.73 -22.60
N GLY A 154 1.71 -2.54 -23.17
CA GLY A 154 3.03 -2.07 -23.57
C GLY A 154 3.00 -0.86 -24.53
N ARG A 155 1.99 -0.76 -25.40
CA ARG A 155 1.80 0.40 -26.29
C ARG A 155 1.26 1.62 -25.55
N ARG A 156 0.25 1.42 -24.67
CA ARG A 156 -0.39 2.52 -23.90
C ARG A 156 0.58 3.11 -22.87
N VAL A 157 1.30 2.26 -22.17
CA VAL A 157 2.30 2.67 -21.16
C VAL A 157 3.39 3.54 -21.79
N LYS A 158 3.89 3.22 -22.99
CA LYS A 158 4.86 4.08 -23.69
C LYS A 158 4.33 5.49 -23.91
N LYS A 159 3.06 5.62 -24.29
CA LYS A 159 2.41 6.92 -24.47
C LYS A 159 2.27 7.69 -23.15
N VAL A 160 1.95 7.00 -22.05
CA VAL A 160 1.88 7.61 -20.72
C VAL A 160 3.24 8.19 -20.31
N TYR A 161 4.33 7.44 -20.49
CA TYR A 161 5.68 7.93 -20.23
C TYR A 161 5.99 9.20 -21.03
N GLN A 162 5.70 9.19 -22.33
CA GLN A 162 5.98 10.35 -23.19
C GLN A 162 5.16 11.57 -22.76
N ASN A 163 3.86 11.39 -22.50
CA ASN A 163 2.99 12.48 -22.08
C ASN A 163 3.48 13.11 -20.76
N LEU A 164 3.90 12.31 -19.79
CA LEU A 164 4.42 12.82 -18.52
C LEU A 164 5.78 13.51 -18.70
N ALA A 165 6.62 13.00 -19.56
CA ALA A 165 7.90 13.65 -19.92
C ALA A 165 7.65 15.04 -20.49
N ASP A 166 6.74 15.15 -21.47
CA ASP A 166 6.37 16.41 -22.10
C ASP A 166 5.72 17.38 -21.09
N GLN A 167 4.79 16.88 -20.26
CA GLN A 167 4.11 17.67 -19.24
C GLN A 167 5.08 18.29 -18.23
N HIS A 168 6.08 17.53 -17.81
CA HIS A 168 7.07 17.98 -16.83
C HIS A 168 8.29 18.65 -17.45
N GLY A 169 8.43 18.61 -18.78
CA GLY A 169 9.58 19.12 -19.51
C GLY A 169 10.87 18.40 -19.10
N VAL A 170 10.80 17.06 -19.06
CA VAL A 170 11.91 16.16 -18.71
C VAL A 170 12.26 15.33 -19.93
N GLU A 171 13.57 15.19 -20.24
CA GLU A 171 14.00 14.35 -21.35
C GLU A 171 13.72 12.86 -21.06
N TRP A 172 13.09 12.16 -22.01
CA TRP A 172 12.74 10.75 -21.87
C TRP A 172 13.29 9.91 -23.02
N ASN A 173 14.24 9.05 -22.71
CA ASN A 173 14.94 8.18 -23.67
C ASN A 173 14.55 6.70 -23.56
N GLY A 174 13.39 6.43 -22.93
CA GLY A 174 12.85 5.08 -22.73
C GLY A 174 13.16 4.49 -21.37
N ARG A 175 12.37 3.47 -21.00
CA ARG A 175 12.56 2.74 -19.74
C ARG A 175 13.81 1.87 -19.84
N ARG A 176 14.77 2.12 -18.96
CA ARG A 176 15.97 1.33 -18.78
C ARG A 176 16.03 0.82 -17.36
N TYR A 177 16.29 -0.46 -17.21
CA TYR A 177 16.53 -1.08 -15.92
C TYR A 177 17.64 -2.09 -16.06
N ASP A 178 18.81 -1.76 -15.54
CA ASP A 178 19.92 -2.71 -15.43
C ASP A 178 20.12 -3.04 -13.95
N ARG A 179 19.81 -4.30 -13.59
CA ARG A 179 19.96 -4.79 -12.23
C ARG A 179 21.44 -4.90 -11.82
N ASN A 180 22.32 -5.17 -12.79
CA ASN A 180 23.73 -5.40 -12.54
C ASN A 180 24.55 -4.11 -12.55
N ASN A 181 24.02 -3.04 -13.18
CA ASN A 181 24.65 -1.73 -13.23
C ASN A 181 23.60 -0.62 -13.00
N PRO A 182 23.15 -0.44 -11.73
CA PRO A 182 22.16 0.58 -11.40
C PRO A 182 22.60 2.00 -11.79
N ASP A 183 23.88 2.29 -11.73
CA ASP A 183 24.45 3.62 -11.99
C ASP A 183 24.46 4.02 -13.49
N ALA A 184 24.25 3.05 -14.40
CA ALA A 184 24.10 3.30 -15.82
C ALA A 184 22.73 3.91 -16.21
N ASN A 185 21.80 4.03 -15.27
CA ASN A 185 20.50 4.62 -15.51
C ASN A 185 20.59 6.15 -15.53
N ASP A 186 19.76 6.78 -16.36
CA ASP A 186 19.55 8.22 -16.29
C ASP A 186 18.73 8.63 -15.05
N THR A 187 18.72 9.92 -14.73
CA THR A 187 18.04 10.46 -13.53
C THR A 187 16.57 10.07 -13.46
N VAL A 188 15.86 10.04 -14.61
CA VAL A 188 14.44 9.68 -14.68
C VAL A 188 14.24 8.21 -14.30
N ASN A 189 15.06 7.31 -14.85
CA ASN A 189 15.00 5.89 -14.56
C ASN A 189 15.35 5.58 -13.11
N HIS A 190 16.31 6.31 -12.51
CA HIS A 190 16.56 6.25 -11.07
C HIS A 190 15.33 6.68 -10.25
N ALA A 191 14.74 7.83 -10.61
CA ALA A 191 13.53 8.32 -9.94
C ALA A 191 12.39 7.29 -10.00
N ILE A 192 12.18 6.66 -11.17
CA ILE A 192 11.16 5.63 -11.37
C ILE A 192 11.44 4.42 -10.45
N ASN A 193 12.69 3.97 -10.35
CA ASN A 193 13.04 2.84 -9.48
C ASN A 193 12.72 3.13 -8.01
N HIS A 194 13.01 4.33 -7.53
CA HIS A 194 12.71 4.73 -6.15
C HIS A 194 11.20 4.90 -5.91
N ALA A 195 10.47 5.49 -6.86
CA ALA A 195 9.01 5.63 -6.79
C ALA A 195 8.32 4.25 -6.82
N VAL A 196 8.72 3.34 -7.73
CA VAL A 196 8.23 1.95 -7.78
C VAL A 196 8.42 1.27 -6.45
N THR A 197 9.60 1.40 -5.82
CA THR A 197 9.88 0.75 -4.53
C THR A 197 8.95 1.27 -3.42
N ALA A 198 8.65 2.57 -3.41
CA ALA A 198 7.77 3.17 -2.40
C ALA A 198 6.30 2.76 -2.62
N VAL A 199 5.80 2.82 -3.85
CA VAL A 199 4.41 2.43 -4.18
C VAL A 199 4.22 0.92 -3.99
N TYR A 200 5.22 0.11 -4.31
CA TYR A 200 5.20 -1.32 -4.01
C TYR A 200 5.13 -1.62 -2.50
N ALA A 201 5.84 -0.84 -1.67
CA ALA A 201 5.72 -0.98 -0.22
C ALA A 201 4.31 -0.62 0.27
N ALA A 202 3.69 0.42 -0.29
CA ALA A 202 2.31 0.81 -0.01
C ALA A 202 1.32 -0.32 -0.38
N ALA A 203 1.49 -0.94 -1.56
CA ALA A 203 0.68 -2.08 -1.97
C ALA A 203 0.85 -3.29 -1.03
N ARG A 204 2.06 -3.57 -0.56
CA ARG A 204 2.29 -4.62 0.45
C ARG A 204 1.58 -4.31 1.77
N ILE A 205 1.53 -3.05 2.17
CA ILE A 205 0.75 -2.62 3.34
C ILE A 205 -0.73 -2.90 3.09
N ALA A 206 -1.29 -2.49 1.94
CA ALA A 206 -2.69 -2.71 1.59
C ALA A 206 -3.06 -4.20 1.57
N VAL A 207 -2.23 -5.05 0.96
CA VAL A 207 -2.39 -6.52 0.94
C VAL A 207 -2.37 -7.10 2.37
N ALA A 208 -1.45 -6.66 3.22
CA ALA A 208 -1.38 -7.12 4.60
C ALA A 208 -2.60 -6.69 5.43
N VAL A 209 -3.05 -5.45 5.25
CA VAL A 209 -4.21 -4.88 5.94
C VAL A 209 -5.51 -5.58 5.55
N THR A 210 -5.67 -5.94 4.28
CA THR A 210 -6.87 -6.61 3.78
C THR A 210 -6.91 -8.11 4.11
N GLY A 211 -5.81 -8.68 4.59
CA GLY A 211 -5.71 -10.12 4.89
C GLY A 211 -5.75 -11.00 3.65
N THR A 212 -5.41 -10.45 2.48
CA THR A 212 -5.31 -11.20 1.22
C THR A 212 -3.98 -11.97 1.13
N VAL A 213 -3.89 -12.93 0.22
CA VAL A 213 -2.74 -13.82 0.08
C VAL A 213 -1.72 -13.20 -0.88
N PRO A 214 -0.54 -12.76 -0.41
CA PRO A 214 0.41 -12.00 -1.24
C PRO A 214 0.97 -12.79 -2.43
N GLU A 215 0.99 -14.12 -2.36
CA GLU A 215 1.50 -15.00 -3.42
C GLU A 215 0.53 -15.18 -4.59
N LEU A 216 -0.78 -14.96 -4.38
CA LEU A 216 -1.83 -15.23 -5.37
C LEU A 216 -2.09 -14.03 -6.28
N GLY A 217 -1.11 -13.65 -7.10
CA GLY A 217 -1.30 -12.62 -8.13
C GLY A 217 -2.12 -13.12 -9.31
N PHE A 218 -2.94 -12.25 -9.88
CA PHE A 218 -3.76 -12.55 -11.06
C PHE A 218 -2.99 -12.33 -12.36
N ILE A 219 -2.03 -11.39 -12.37
CA ILE A 219 -1.19 -11.03 -13.52
C ILE A 219 0.25 -11.52 -13.32
N HIS A 220 0.82 -11.29 -12.11
CA HIS A 220 2.13 -11.77 -11.72
C HIS A 220 1.99 -13.10 -11.01
N GLU A 221 2.74 -14.13 -11.40
CA GLU A 221 2.59 -15.49 -10.86
C GLU A 221 3.86 -16.02 -10.17
N SER A 222 5.04 -15.50 -10.52
CA SER A 222 6.32 -16.08 -10.10
C SER A 222 6.96 -15.43 -8.87
N SER A 223 6.25 -14.55 -8.18
CA SER A 223 6.76 -13.80 -7.01
C SER A 223 6.02 -14.20 -5.74
N GLY A 224 6.73 -14.35 -4.63
CA GLY A 224 6.11 -14.47 -3.29
C GLY A 224 5.34 -13.23 -2.83
N HIS A 225 5.26 -12.21 -3.68
CA HIS A 225 4.49 -10.98 -3.48
C HIS A 225 3.75 -10.59 -4.77
N ALA A 226 3.31 -11.58 -5.54
CA ALA A 226 2.68 -11.40 -6.84
C ALA A 226 1.49 -10.45 -6.80
N PHE A 227 0.59 -10.63 -5.83
CA PHE A 227 -0.58 -9.77 -5.69
C PHE A 227 -0.23 -8.32 -5.33
N ALA A 228 0.79 -8.10 -4.50
CA ALA A 228 1.26 -6.75 -4.21
C ALA A 228 1.88 -6.06 -5.44
N LEU A 229 2.50 -6.81 -6.36
CA LEU A 229 2.96 -6.28 -7.64
C LEU A 229 1.76 -5.88 -8.52
N ASP A 230 0.73 -6.71 -8.57
CA ASP A 230 -0.50 -6.44 -9.31
C ASP A 230 -1.14 -5.14 -8.82
N ILE A 231 -1.34 -4.99 -7.51
CA ILE A 231 -1.93 -3.79 -6.93
C ILE A 231 -1.04 -2.54 -7.17
N ALA A 232 0.27 -2.64 -6.98
CA ALA A 232 1.19 -1.52 -7.24
C ALA A 232 1.11 -1.04 -8.70
N ASP A 233 0.92 -1.97 -9.63
CA ASP A 233 0.83 -1.67 -11.05
C ASP A 233 -0.47 -0.94 -11.44
N LEU A 234 -1.58 -1.10 -10.69
CA LEU A 234 -2.80 -0.30 -10.88
C LEU A 234 -2.52 1.20 -10.67
N PHE A 235 -1.64 1.53 -9.74
CA PHE A 235 -1.27 2.90 -9.38
C PHE A 235 -0.03 3.42 -10.12
N ARG A 236 0.43 2.70 -11.15
CA ARG A 236 1.64 3.06 -11.87
C ARG A 236 1.50 4.40 -12.61
N SER A 237 0.43 4.56 -13.36
CA SER A 237 0.21 5.74 -14.20
C SER A 237 -0.26 6.95 -13.40
N SER A 238 -1.07 6.75 -12.37
CA SER A 238 -1.65 7.81 -11.53
C SER A 238 -0.72 8.30 -10.43
N THR A 239 0.14 7.43 -9.90
CA THR A 239 0.95 7.71 -8.71
C THR A 239 2.45 7.56 -8.97
N THR A 240 2.90 6.36 -9.37
CA THR A 240 4.35 6.06 -9.49
C THR A 240 5.06 6.97 -10.47
N LEU A 241 4.55 7.08 -11.69
CA LEU A 241 5.19 7.87 -12.74
C LEU A 241 5.13 9.37 -12.46
N PRO A 242 4.02 9.98 -12.05
CA PRO A 242 3.98 11.39 -11.64
C PRO A 242 5.00 11.73 -10.54
N ILE A 243 5.16 10.88 -9.53
CA ILE A 243 6.19 11.06 -8.50
C ILE A 243 7.58 11.13 -9.13
N ALA A 244 7.91 10.17 -10.01
CA ALA A 244 9.22 10.06 -10.61
C ALA A 244 9.55 11.28 -11.49
N PHE A 245 8.66 11.69 -12.40
CA PHE A 245 8.87 12.83 -13.26
C PHE A 245 8.94 14.16 -12.50
N ARG A 246 8.10 14.35 -11.49
CA ARG A 246 8.16 15.50 -10.58
C ARG A 246 9.50 15.55 -9.81
N ALA A 247 9.98 14.39 -9.32
CA ALA A 247 11.24 14.30 -8.60
C ALA A 247 12.44 14.65 -9.51
N THR A 248 12.45 14.10 -10.73
CA THR A 248 13.46 14.41 -11.75
C THR A 248 13.50 15.90 -12.03
N LYS A 249 12.34 16.50 -12.32
CA LYS A 249 12.28 17.95 -12.60
C LYS A 249 12.78 18.81 -11.45
N LYS A 250 12.51 18.37 -10.22
CA LYS A 250 12.99 19.07 -9.03
C LYS A 250 14.51 19.01 -8.90
N VAL A 251 15.10 17.86 -9.19
CA VAL A 251 16.58 17.69 -9.16
C VAL A 251 17.25 18.51 -10.28
N GLU A 252 16.70 18.48 -11.49
CA GLU A 252 17.20 19.30 -12.60
C GLU A 252 17.24 20.80 -12.29
N ARG A 253 16.24 21.29 -11.55
CA ARG A 253 16.16 22.71 -11.14
C ARG A 253 17.05 23.08 -9.97
N GLN A 254 17.58 22.09 -9.25
CA GLN A 254 18.37 22.31 -8.02
C GLN A 254 19.66 21.46 -8.08
N PRO A 255 20.71 21.93 -8.77
CA PRO A 255 21.99 21.21 -8.87
C PRO A 255 22.54 20.83 -7.49
N GLY A 256 23.06 19.62 -7.37
CA GLY A 256 23.58 19.07 -6.10
C GLY A 256 22.56 18.37 -5.23
N ARG A 257 21.31 18.28 -5.66
CA ARG A 257 20.28 17.50 -4.95
C ARG A 257 20.24 16.05 -5.47
N ASP A 258 20.26 15.09 -4.55
CA ASP A 258 20.19 13.67 -4.90
C ASP A 258 18.78 13.23 -5.27
N ILE A 259 18.69 12.38 -6.30
CA ILE A 259 17.40 11.88 -6.79
C ILE A 259 16.74 10.91 -5.83
N GLU A 260 17.49 10.02 -5.18
CA GLU A 260 16.96 9.02 -4.26
C GLU A 260 16.20 9.65 -3.06
N PRO A 261 16.79 10.52 -2.22
CA PRO A 261 16.07 11.13 -1.11
C PRO A 261 14.94 12.04 -1.61
N THR A 262 15.08 12.66 -2.80
CA THR A 262 14.05 13.50 -3.39
C THR A 262 12.84 12.67 -3.79
N ALA A 263 13.02 11.61 -4.56
CA ALA A 263 11.95 10.72 -4.99
C ALA A 263 11.26 10.05 -3.79
N ARG A 264 12.04 9.58 -2.81
CA ARG A 264 11.51 8.96 -1.58
C ARG A 264 10.67 9.94 -0.76
N LYS A 265 11.13 11.17 -0.56
CA LYS A 265 10.38 12.20 0.17
C LYS A 265 9.07 12.55 -0.55
N MET A 266 9.11 12.70 -1.87
CA MET A 266 7.91 12.97 -2.65
C MET A 266 6.94 11.79 -2.65
N ALA A 267 7.43 10.57 -2.76
CA ALA A 267 6.60 9.38 -2.65
C ALA A 267 5.89 9.32 -1.29
N GLY A 268 6.62 9.51 -0.18
CA GLY A 268 6.02 9.50 1.14
C GLY A 268 4.98 10.60 1.35
N ALA A 269 5.19 11.80 0.78
CA ALA A 269 4.20 12.87 0.81
C ALA A 269 2.95 12.47 0.00
N THR A 270 3.11 12.02 -1.25
CA THR A 270 2.00 11.59 -2.11
C THR A 270 1.20 10.42 -1.47
N LEU A 271 1.89 9.39 -0.96
CA LEU A 271 1.23 8.24 -0.35
C LEU A 271 0.32 8.64 0.82
N ARG A 272 0.69 9.65 1.59
CA ARG A 272 -0.09 10.14 2.72
C ARG A 272 -1.11 11.21 2.34
N ASP A 273 -0.68 12.22 1.58
CA ASP A 273 -1.48 13.42 1.33
C ASP A 273 -2.59 13.17 0.28
N GLU A 274 -2.44 12.12 -0.53
CA GLU A 274 -3.41 11.69 -1.55
C GLU A 274 -4.09 10.35 -1.18
N ASP A 275 -4.02 9.90 0.09
CA ASP A 275 -4.67 8.70 0.65
C ASP A 275 -4.44 7.41 -0.17
N VAL A 276 -3.28 7.27 -0.82
CA VAL A 276 -3.01 6.17 -1.79
C VAL A 276 -3.15 4.78 -1.17
N ILE A 277 -2.75 4.59 0.10
CA ILE A 277 -2.91 3.28 0.76
C ILE A 277 -4.37 2.94 1.04
N PRO A 278 -5.21 3.85 1.57
CA PRO A 278 -6.65 3.68 1.60
C PRO A 278 -7.26 3.32 0.24
N ASP A 279 -6.92 4.03 -0.82
CA ASP A 279 -7.39 3.74 -2.18
C ASP A 279 -6.99 2.35 -2.66
N MET A 280 -5.77 1.89 -2.36
CA MET A 280 -5.32 0.54 -2.66
C MET A 280 -6.13 -0.52 -1.90
N ILE A 281 -6.46 -0.25 -0.63
CA ILE A 281 -7.30 -1.14 0.19
C ILE A 281 -8.71 -1.25 -0.40
N ASP A 282 -9.30 -0.13 -0.78
CA ASP A 282 -10.64 -0.12 -1.37
C ASP A 282 -10.64 -0.79 -2.76
N GLN A 283 -9.61 -0.55 -3.56
CA GLN A 283 -9.45 -1.25 -4.85
C GLN A 283 -9.31 -2.78 -4.69
N ILE A 284 -8.63 -3.26 -3.65
CA ILE A 284 -8.55 -4.70 -3.34
C ILE A 284 -9.93 -5.25 -2.96
N LYS A 285 -10.70 -4.51 -2.16
CA LYS A 285 -12.06 -4.91 -1.81
C LYS A 285 -12.96 -4.98 -3.04
N ASP A 286 -12.96 -3.94 -3.87
CA ASP A 286 -13.78 -3.88 -5.09
C ASP A 286 -13.46 -5.04 -6.06
N LEU A 287 -12.18 -5.40 -6.19
CA LEU A 287 -11.75 -6.51 -7.05
C LEU A 287 -12.19 -7.89 -6.53
N LEU A 288 -12.28 -8.08 -5.21
CA LEU A 288 -12.55 -9.38 -4.61
C LEU A 288 -14.01 -9.53 -4.15
N ASP A 289 -14.67 -8.45 -3.70
CA ASP A 289 -16.04 -8.47 -3.20
C ASP A 289 -17.04 -8.36 -4.39
N ARG A 290 -16.92 -9.28 -5.36
CA ARG A 290 -17.84 -9.34 -6.50
C ARG A 290 -19.23 -9.78 -6.03
N GLU A 291 -20.26 -9.02 -6.37
CA GLU A 291 -21.63 -9.50 -6.22
C GLU A 291 -21.80 -10.77 -7.09
N SER A 292 -22.14 -11.87 -6.42
CA SER A 292 -22.41 -13.20 -7.04
C SER A 292 -23.68 -13.17 -7.90
#